data_7d7fa4d9683e1eb89b1751e0ee0cac46
#
_entry.id   7d7fa4d9683e1eb89b1751e0ee0cac46
#
_cell.length_a   1.000
_cell.length_b   1.000
_cell.length_c   1.000
_cell.angle_alpha   90.00
_cell.angle_beta   90.00
_cell.angle_gamma   90.00
#
_symmetry.space_group_name_H-M   'P 1'
#
loop_
_entity.id
_entity.type
_entity.pdbx_description
1 polymer ?
#
loop_
_entity_poly.entity_id
_entity_poly.type
_entity_poly.pdbx_seq_one_letter_code
_entity_poly.pdbx_strand_id
1 'polypeptide(L)'
;MNLHRLTVFAPALLFLALLASCAINRCPTLPGGVSYCLQSPASGPSFSAVQQVVIGEGGQQETLLAYIENNPQRLALVGLSPLGQTVLRVTWDGEQIVASGPPGMGPPVNPAVLVAVLQFGLWPADAVRAGLPENAVWKDGATNGQLSCQGKSLLTLHRTGQAVPYDTLSVTLQPAELLINMHTLTEETCCGVDTAP
;
A
#
# COMPACT_ATOMS: atom_id res chain seq x y z
N MET A 1 21.44 23.55 53.06
CA MET A 1 20.98 22.31 52.41
C MET A 1 20.23 22.71 51.15
N ASN A 2 20.81 22.36 49.98
CA ASN A 2 20.58 23.03 48.71
C ASN A 2 19.28 22.60 48.01
N LEU A 3 18.25 23.45 48.04
CA LEU A 3 16.97 23.23 47.35
C LEU A 3 16.99 23.64 45.86
N HIS A 4 18.14 24.12 45.33
CA HIS A 4 18.24 24.68 43.97
C HIS A 4 18.60 23.66 42.88
N ARG A 5 18.79 22.38 43.18
CA ARG A 5 19.19 21.38 42.17
C ARG A 5 18.03 20.52 41.61
N LEU A 6 16.81 20.67 42.12
CA LEU A 6 15.66 19.85 41.66
C LEU A 6 14.82 20.48 40.53
N THR A 7 15.01 21.77 40.25
CA THR A 7 14.14 22.46 39.27
C THR A 7 14.64 22.41 37.81
N VAL A 8 15.85 21.89 37.54
CA VAL A 8 16.42 21.90 36.20
C VAL A 8 16.12 20.59 35.40
N PHE A 9 15.73 19.52 36.11
CA PHE A 9 15.44 18.23 35.46
C PHE A 9 14.01 18.07 34.94
N ALA A 10 13.07 18.84 35.43
CA ALA A 10 11.66 18.75 35.05
C ALA A 10 11.39 19.17 33.57
N PRO A 11 11.98 20.24 33.01
CA PRO A 11 11.72 20.61 31.63
C PRO A 11 12.37 19.67 30.60
N ALA A 12 13.48 19.01 30.92
CA ALA A 12 14.15 18.08 30.02
C ALA A 12 13.36 16.78 29.81
N LEU A 13 12.65 16.32 30.85
CA LEU A 13 11.79 15.12 30.73
C LEU A 13 10.51 15.41 29.91
N LEU A 14 9.99 16.62 29.98
CA LEU A 14 8.80 17.03 29.22
C LEU A 14 9.10 17.16 27.73
N PHE A 15 10.35 17.55 27.35
CA PHE A 15 10.76 17.66 25.96
C PHE A 15 10.99 16.29 25.28
N LEU A 16 11.37 15.26 26.05
CA LEU A 16 11.56 13.91 25.55
C LEU A 16 10.23 13.20 25.23
N ALA A 17 9.13 13.60 25.87
CA ALA A 17 7.80 13.02 25.64
C ALA A 17 7.12 13.53 24.35
N LEU A 18 7.61 14.65 23.78
CA LEU A 18 7.05 15.24 22.55
C LEU A 18 7.59 14.61 21.25
N LEU A 19 8.58 13.71 21.35
CA LEU A 19 9.13 12.97 20.22
C LEU A 19 8.42 11.63 19.98
N ALA A 20 7.25 11.39 20.59
CA ALA A 20 6.35 10.31 20.20
C ALA A 20 5.77 10.67 18.81
N SER A 21 6.62 10.56 17.78
CA SER A 21 6.23 10.53 16.39
C SER A 21 5.08 9.54 16.26
N CYS A 22 3.95 9.99 15.72
CA CYS A 22 2.87 9.10 15.32
C CYS A 22 3.43 8.11 14.31
N ALA A 23 3.93 6.97 14.77
CA ALA A 23 4.29 5.86 13.91
C ALA A 23 2.99 5.42 13.23
N ILE A 24 2.80 5.78 11.97
CA ILE A 24 1.70 5.25 11.16
C ILE A 24 1.89 3.74 11.19
N ASN A 25 0.86 3.06 11.66
CA ASN A 25 0.89 1.63 11.89
C ASN A 25 1.19 0.90 10.57
N ARG A 26 2.40 0.37 10.43
CA ARG A 26 2.81 -0.40 9.24
C ARG A 26 2.09 -1.74 9.09
N CYS A 27 1.28 -2.11 10.07
CA CYS A 27 0.43 -3.29 10.01
C CYS A 27 -1.06 -2.84 10.01
N PRO A 28 -1.59 -2.32 8.87
CA PRO A 28 -2.99 -1.95 8.79
C PRO A 28 -3.90 -3.16 9.02
N THR A 29 -5.05 -2.89 9.61
CA THR A 29 -6.14 -3.86 9.66
C THR A 29 -6.93 -3.76 8.36
N LEU A 30 -6.96 -4.85 7.61
CA LEU A 30 -7.76 -4.97 6.38
C LEU A 30 -9.26 -5.06 6.72
N PRO A 31 -10.15 -4.72 5.78
CA PRO A 31 -11.55 -5.09 5.90
C PRO A 31 -11.67 -6.58 6.23
N GLY A 32 -12.50 -6.92 7.22
CA GLY A 32 -12.59 -8.30 7.75
C GLY A 32 -11.71 -8.60 8.95
N GLY A 33 -10.92 -7.62 9.45
CA GLY A 33 -10.27 -7.69 10.76
C GLY A 33 -8.92 -8.37 10.79
N VAL A 34 -8.31 -8.69 9.64
CA VAL A 34 -6.95 -9.25 9.57
C VAL A 34 -5.92 -8.13 9.49
N SER A 35 -4.94 -8.14 10.39
CA SER A 35 -3.75 -7.29 10.28
C SER A 35 -2.79 -7.84 9.24
N TYR A 36 -2.28 -6.97 8.38
CA TYR A 36 -1.23 -7.28 7.43
C TYR A 36 -0.06 -6.34 7.61
N CYS A 37 1.10 -6.86 7.95
CA CYS A 37 2.30 -6.03 8.09
C CYS A 37 2.94 -5.81 6.71
N LEU A 38 2.94 -4.54 6.28
CA LEU A 38 3.47 -4.13 4.99
C LEU A 38 4.93 -4.55 4.83
N GLN A 39 5.22 -5.12 3.69
CA GLN A 39 6.56 -5.59 3.35
C GLN A 39 7.40 -4.47 2.76
N SER A 40 8.72 -4.59 2.87
CA SER A 40 9.65 -3.63 2.26
C SER A 40 9.45 -3.54 0.75
N PRO A 41 9.57 -2.35 0.14
CA PRO A 41 9.59 -2.19 -1.31
C PRO A 41 10.61 -3.08 -2.00
N ALA A 42 11.76 -3.32 -1.37
CA ALA A 42 12.83 -4.19 -1.89
C ALA A 42 12.43 -5.67 -2.02
N SER A 43 11.37 -6.12 -1.33
CA SER A 43 10.85 -7.48 -1.47
C SER A 43 9.88 -7.65 -2.64
N GLY A 44 9.53 -6.57 -3.31
CA GLY A 44 8.70 -6.56 -4.52
C GLY A 44 9.51 -6.34 -5.80
N PRO A 45 8.89 -6.55 -6.97
CA PRO A 45 9.52 -6.27 -8.26
C PRO A 45 9.71 -4.77 -8.48
N SER A 46 10.78 -4.39 -9.18
CA SER A 46 10.95 -3.01 -9.65
C SER A 46 10.18 -2.80 -10.95
N PHE A 47 9.30 -1.79 -10.96
CA PHE A 47 8.51 -1.42 -12.14
C PHE A 47 8.06 0.02 -12.05
N SER A 48 7.65 0.61 -13.18
CA SER A 48 6.80 1.79 -13.23
C SER A 48 5.68 1.60 -14.24
N ALA A 49 4.50 2.09 -13.94
CA ALA A 49 3.34 1.97 -14.80
C ALA A 49 2.35 3.13 -14.62
N VAL A 50 1.69 3.47 -15.72
CA VAL A 50 0.46 4.28 -15.69
C VAL A 50 -0.72 3.33 -15.82
N GLN A 51 -1.63 3.41 -14.85
CA GLN A 51 -2.80 2.54 -14.78
C GLN A 51 -4.08 3.37 -14.70
N GLN A 52 -5.12 2.91 -15.37
CA GLN A 52 -6.47 3.34 -15.06
C GLN A 52 -6.95 2.54 -13.85
N VAL A 53 -7.39 3.22 -12.80
CA VAL A 53 -7.87 2.60 -11.57
C VAL A 53 -9.33 2.98 -11.38
N VAL A 54 -10.18 1.97 -11.21
CA VAL A 54 -11.58 2.13 -10.83
C VAL A 54 -11.74 1.59 -9.41
N ILE A 55 -12.17 2.45 -8.51
CA ILE A 55 -12.46 2.10 -7.12
C ILE A 55 -13.96 2.13 -6.94
N GLY A 56 -14.54 1.04 -6.47
CA GLY A 56 -15.98 0.89 -6.21
C GLY A 56 -16.24 0.51 -4.76
N GLU A 57 -17.17 1.19 -4.10
CA GLU A 57 -17.65 0.89 -2.76
C GLU A 57 -19.14 1.26 -2.66
N GLY A 58 -19.96 0.36 -2.13
CA GLY A 58 -21.40 0.63 -1.91
C GLY A 58 -22.19 1.04 -3.15
N GLY A 59 -21.78 0.57 -4.33
CA GLY A 59 -22.43 0.90 -5.62
C GLY A 59 -21.97 2.22 -6.25
N GLN A 60 -21.08 2.97 -5.61
CA GLN A 60 -20.42 4.13 -6.19
C GLN A 60 -19.09 3.72 -6.82
N GLN A 61 -18.71 4.36 -7.91
CA GLN A 61 -17.42 4.10 -8.57
C GLN A 61 -16.72 5.41 -8.90
N GLU A 62 -15.43 5.45 -8.65
CA GLU A 62 -14.55 6.55 -9.02
C GLU A 62 -13.44 6.01 -9.95
N THR A 63 -13.14 6.78 -10.99
CA THR A 63 -12.08 6.45 -11.94
C THR A 63 -10.94 7.45 -11.79
N LEU A 64 -9.72 6.93 -11.68
CA LEU A 64 -8.50 7.69 -11.53
C LEU A 64 -7.47 7.22 -12.57
N LEU A 65 -6.54 8.09 -12.94
CA LEU A 65 -5.26 7.68 -13.49
C LEU A 65 -4.26 7.55 -12.34
N ALA A 66 -3.58 6.43 -12.24
CA ALA A 66 -2.56 6.22 -11.23
C ALA A 66 -1.19 6.00 -11.89
N TYR A 67 -0.19 6.76 -11.48
CA TYR A 67 1.20 6.44 -11.70
C TYR A 67 1.70 5.65 -10.49
N ILE A 68 2.22 4.46 -10.73
CA ILE A 68 2.74 3.57 -9.70
C ILE A 68 4.18 3.22 -10.04
N GLU A 69 5.07 3.43 -9.09
CA GLU A 69 6.49 3.08 -9.20
C GLU A 69 6.89 2.28 -7.96
N ASN A 70 7.55 1.15 -8.17
CA ASN A 70 8.25 0.43 -7.11
C ASN A 70 9.72 0.27 -7.45
N ASN A 71 10.57 0.61 -6.52
CA ASN A 71 12.00 0.34 -6.55
C ASN A 71 12.45 -0.12 -5.14
N PRO A 72 13.69 -0.61 -4.95
CA PRO A 72 14.13 -1.11 -3.65
C PRO A 72 14.03 -0.12 -2.49
N GLN A 73 13.99 1.18 -2.76
CA GLN A 73 13.94 2.23 -1.74
C GLN A 73 12.51 2.65 -1.40
N ARG A 74 11.57 2.56 -2.36
CA ARG A 74 10.21 3.04 -2.14
C ARG A 74 9.20 2.46 -3.13
N LEU A 75 7.96 2.37 -2.66
CA LEU A 75 6.76 2.31 -3.49
C LEU A 75 6.12 3.70 -3.49
N ALA A 76 5.85 4.24 -4.65
CA ALA A 76 5.16 5.52 -4.83
C ALA A 76 3.90 5.32 -5.69
N LEU A 77 2.81 5.97 -5.29
CA LEU A 77 1.56 6.02 -6.03
C LEU A 77 1.08 7.47 -6.11
N VAL A 78 0.75 7.92 -7.30
CA VAL A 78 0.13 9.25 -7.55
C VAL A 78 -1.16 9.04 -8.31
N GLY A 79 -2.29 9.35 -7.67
CA GLY A 79 -3.62 9.33 -8.28
C GLY A 79 -4.00 10.70 -8.85
N LEU A 80 -4.47 10.71 -10.08
CA LEU A 80 -4.93 11.90 -10.78
C LEU A 80 -6.42 11.74 -11.09
N SER A 81 -7.19 12.81 -10.92
CA SER A 81 -8.56 12.89 -11.44
C SER A 81 -8.58 12.85 -12.97
N PRO A 82 -9.72 12.62 -13.63
CA PRO A 82 -9.85 12.71 -15.08
C PRO A 82 -9.43 14.07 -15.65
N LEU A 83 -9.42 15.11 -14.84
CA LEU A 83 -8.96 16.46 -15.22
C LEU A 83 -7.45 16.67 -14.97
N GLY A 84 -6.71 15.63 -14.59
CA GLY A 84 -5.27 15.68 -14.35
C GLY A 84 -4.85 16.29 -13.01
N GLN A 85 -5.79 16.55 -12.10
CA GLN A 85 -5.48 17.06 -10.76
C GLN A 85 -5.03 15.91 -9.85
N THR A 86 -3.95 16.12 -9.09
CA THR A 86 -3.54 15.16 -8.07
C THR A 86 -4.59 15.08 -6.96
N VAL A 87 -5.19 13.91 -6.79
CA VAL A 87 -6.19 13.62 -5.75
C VAL A 87 -5.62 12.79 -4.62
N LEU A 88 -4.52 12.08 -4.88
CA LEU A 88 -3.86 11.23 -3.89
C LEU A 88 -2.38 11.10 -4.24
N ARG A 89 -1.54 11.17 -3.23
CA ARG A 89 -0.14 10.74 -3.29
C ARG A 89 0.16 9.87 -2.09
N VAL A 90 0.73 8.70 -2.31
CA VAL A 90 1.18 7.79 -1.26
C VAL A 90 2.61 7.38 -1.55
N THR A 91 3.43 7.37 -0.52
CA THR A 91 4.79 6.82 -0.58
C THR A 91 4.99 5.88 0.62
N TRP A 92 5.56 4.71 0.36
CA TRP A 92 5.97 3.73 1.35
C TRP A 92 7.45 3.41 1.16
N ASP A 93 8.28 3.60 2.19
CA ASP A 93 9.73 3.41 2.14
C ASP A 93 10.21 2.15 2.90
N GLY A 94 9.26 1.36 3.44
CA GLY A 94 9.55 0.18 4.27
C GLY A 94 9.41 0.45 5.77
N GLU A 95 9.34 1.73 6.18
CA GLU A 95 9.19 2.14 7.58
C GLU A 95 7.99 3.05 7.78
N GLN A 96 7.76 3.99 6.86
CA GLN A 96 6.74 5.02 6.98
C GLN A 96 5.89 5.13 5.72
N ILE A 97 4.58 5.36 5.93
CA ILE A 97 3.66 5.77 4.88
C ILE A 97 3.49 7.29 4.98
N VAL A 98 3.79 7.96 3.89
CA VAL A 98 3.46 9.37 3.72
C VAL A 98 2.33 9.48 2.71
N ALA A 99 1.22 10.09 3.11
CA ALA A 99 0.07 10.30 2.23
C ALA A 99 -0.33 11.76 2.22
N SER A 100 -0.71 12.27 1.06
CA SER A 100 -1.22 13.62 0.87
C SER A 100 -2.27 13.67 -0.23
N GLY A 101 -3.15 14.65 -0.16
CA GLY A 101 -4.21 14.91 -1.13
C GLY A 101 -4.69 16.36 -1.03
N PRO A 102 -5.71 16.76 -1.78
CA PRO A 102 -6.28 18.10 -1.72
C PRO A 102 -6.78 18.43 -0.31
N PRO A 103 -6.64 19.69 0.15
CA PRO A 103 -7.18 20.12 1.42
C PRO A 103 -8.70 19.87 1.50
N GLY A 104 -9.17 19.26 2.60
CA GLY A 104 -10.58 18.99 2.84
C GLY A 104 -11.15 17.74 2.16
N MET A 105 -10.40 17.09 1.29
CA MET A 105 -10.71 15.75 0.78
C MET A 105 -9.76 14.75 1.41
N GLY A 106 -10.31 13.83 2.22
CA GLY A 106 -9.53 12.65 2.66
C GLY A 106 -9.31 11.69 1.48
N PRO A 107 -8.30 10.82 1.53
CA PRO A 107 -8.16 9.77 0.53
C PRO A 107 -9.42 8.87 0.55
N PRO A 108 -9.93 8.45 -0.62
CA PRO A 108 -11.13 7.60 -0.71
C PRO A 108 -10.95 6.25 0.00
N VAL A 109 -9.71 5.80 0.14
CA VAL A 109 -9.33 4.56 0.84
C VAL A 109 -8.16 4.84 1.76
N ASN A 110 -8.09 4.15 2.90
CA ASN A 110 -6.95 4.24 3.81
C ASN A 110 -5.64 3.96 3.05
N PRO A 111 -4.66 4.88 3.06
CA PRO A 111 -3.41 4.72 2.30
C PRO A 111 -2.64 3.44 2.61
N ALA A 112 -2.66 2.98 3.86
CA ALA A 112 -2.01 1.74 4.24
C ALA A 112 -2.71 0.51 3.66
N VAL A 113 -4.04 0.54 3.53
CA VAL A 113 -4.82 -0.51 2.87
C VAL A 113 -4.53 -0.51 1.37
N LEU A 114 -4.39 0.65 0.73
CA LEU A 114 -3.98 0.74 -0.68
C LEU A 114 -2.61 0.10 -0.91
N VAL A 115 -1.63 0.42 -0.08
CA VAL A 115 -0.29 -0.20 -0.17
C VAL A 115 -0.40 -1.72 0.03
N ALA A 116 -1.19 -2.19 0.99
CA ALA A 116 -1.43 -3.61 1.20
C ALA A 116 -2.03 -4.28 -0.05
N VAL A 117 -3.06 -3.69 -0.66
CA VAL A 117 -3.70 -4.20 -1.89
C VAL A 117 -2.69 -4.31 -3.03
N LEU A 118 -1.84 -3.30 -3.22
CA LEU A 118 -0.77 -3.36 -4.22
C LEU A 118 0.20 -4.51 -3.93
N GLN A 119 0.57 -4.72 -2.67
CA GLN A 119 1.45 -5.83 -2.29
C GLN A 119 0.80 -7.18 -2.54
N PHE A 120 -0.47 -7.39 -2.19
CA PHE A 120 -1.19 -8.63 -2.52
C PHE A 120 -1.24 -8.90 -4.02
N GLY A 121 -1.40 -7.86 -4.83
CA GLY A 121 -1.48 -7.97 -6.28
C GLY A 121 -0.14 -8.20 -6.98
N LEU A 122 0.94 -7.57 -6.48
CA LEU A 122 2.16 -7.36 -7.25
C LEU A 122 3.42 -8.00 -6.61
N TRP A 123 3.44 -8.27 -5.29
CA TRP A 123 4.58 -8.88 -4.60
C TRP A 123 4.59 -10.41 -4.73
N PRO A 124 5.76 -11.05 -4.64
CA PRO A 124 5.87 -12.49 -4.57
C PRO A 124 5.08 -13.06 -3.37
N ALA A 125 4.49 -14.23 -3.57
CA ALA A 125 3.62 -14.86 -2.56
C ALA A 125 4.29 -15.03 -1.19
N ASP A 126 5.59 -15.33 -1.17
CA ASP A 126 6.33 -15.53 0.08
C ASP A 126 6.53 -14.22 0.84
N ALA A 127 6.77 -13.10 0.14
CA ALA A 127 6.82 -11.79 0.75
C ALA A 127 5.45 -11.40 1.35
N VAL A 128 4.35 -11.67 0.63
CA VAL A 128 3.00 -11.44 1.14
C VAL A 128 2.73 -12.29 2.38
N ARG A 129 3.06 -13.58 2.36
CA ARG A 129 2.86 -14.48 3.51
C ARG A 129 3.62 -14.03 4.76
N ALA A 130 4.82 -13.47 4.58
CA ALA A 130 5.63 -12.96 5.70
C ALA A 130 4.95 -11.82 6.47
N GLY A 131 4.02 -11.08 5.83
CA GLY A 131 3.25 -10.01 6.47
C GLY A 131 1.96 -10.47 7.16
N LEU A 132 1.57 -11.72 7.02
CA LEU A 132 0.30 -12.24 7.53
C LEU A 132 0.45 -12.89 8.91
N PRO A 133 -0.57 -12.81 9.77
CA PRO A 133 -0.62 -13.57 11.01
C PRO A 133 -0.86 -15.08 10.72
N GLU A 134 -0.48 -15.94 11.66
CA GLU A 134 -0.56 -17.41 11.53
C GLU A 134 -1.97 -17.95 11.21
N ASN A 135 -3.00 -17.24 11.64
CA ASN A 135 -4.41 -17.64 11.40
C ASN A 135 -4.96 -17.18 10.05
N ALA A 136 -4.16 -16.49 9.23
CA ALA A 136 -4.53 -16.09 7.88
C ALA A 136 -3.77 -16.92 6.84
N VAL A 137 -4.46 -17.25 5.76
CA VAL A 137 -3.91 -18.09 4.68
C VAL A 137 -3.98 -17.31 3.37
N TRP A 138 -2.82 -17.10 2.74
CA TRP A 138 -2.70 -16.57 1.39
C TRP A 138 -2.46 -17.70 0.38
N LYS A 139 -3.42 -17.90 -0.50
CA LYS A 139 -3.30 -18.79 -1.66
C LYS A 139 -3.06 -17.94 -2.89
N ASP A 140 -1.96 -18.17 -3.56
CA ASP A 140 -1.57 -17.46 -4.77
C ASP A 140 -1.38 -18.42 -5.92
N GLY A 141 -2.05 -18.15 -7.04
CA GLY A 141 -1.93 -18.86 -8.30
C GLY A 141 -1.52 -17.91 -9.42
N ALA A 142 -1.34 -18.43 -10.63
CA ALA A 142 -0.88 -17.62 -11.76
C ALA A 142 -1.80 -16.43 -12.07
N THR A 143 -3.11 -16.64 -12.02
CA THR A 143 -4.12 -15.61 -12.36
C THR A 143 -5.02 -15.21 -11.19
N ASN A 144 -5.00 -15.95 -10.09
CA ASN A 144 -5.93 -15.73 -8.99
C ASN A 144 -5.20 -15.79 -7.65
N GLY A 145 -5.61 -14.95 -6.71
CA GLY A 145 -5.17 -15.01 -5.33
C GLY A 145 -6.34 -14.91 -4.36
N GLN A 146 -6.20 -15.51 -3.18
CA GLN A 146 -7.21 -15.47 -2.13
C GLN A 146 -6.57 -15.39 -0.76
N LEU A 147 -6.98 -14.36 0.01
CA LEU A 147 -6.72 -14.29 1.44
C LEU A 147 -7.94 -14.81 2.19
N SER A 148 -7.73 -15.72 3.11
CA SER A 148 -8.77 -16.22 4.00
C SER A 148 -8.29 -16.25 5.45
N CYS A 149 -9.23 -16.04 6.38
CA CYS A 149 -8.99 -16.16 7.82
C CYS A 149 -10.17 -16.92 8.43
N GLN A 150 -9.89 -17.94 9.23
CA GLN A 150 -10.92 -18.79 9.86
C GLN A 150 -11.98 -19.31 8.87
N GLY A 151 -11.55 -19.68 7.66
CA GLY A 151 -12.42 -20.21 6.60
C GLY A 151 -13.24 -19.14 5.84
N LYS A 152 -13.17 -17.86 6.23
CA LYS A 152 -13.84 -16.77 5.51
C LYS A 152 -12.88 -16.15 4.49
N SER A 153 -13.36 -15.93 3.26
CA SER A 153 -12.64 -15.18 2.24
C SER A 153 -12.70 -13.67 2.56
N LEU A 154 -11.55 -13.02 2.63
CA LEU A 154 -11.42 -11.60 2.98
C LEU A 154 -10.96 -10.76 1.80
N LEU A 155 -10.13 -11.33 0.94
CA LEU A 155 -9.66 -10.70 -0.28
C LEU A 155 -9.60 -11.75 -1.37
N THR A 156 -10.08 -11.39 -2.54
CA THR A 156 -9.86 -12.15 -3.77
C THR A 156 -9.23 -11.23 -4.81
N LEU A 157 -8.33 -11.77 -5.60
CA LEU A 157 -7.77 -11.06 -6.73
C LEU A 157 -7.79 -11.92 -7.99
N HIS A 158 -7.90 -11.22 -9.11
CA HIS A 158 -7.73 -11.79 -10.44
C HIS A 158 -6.79 -10.88 -11.24
N ARG A 159 -5.86 -11.49 -11.99
CA ARG A 159 -4.87 -10.79 -12.80
C ARG A 159 -4.73 -11.41 -14.17
N THR A 160 -4.50 -10.59 -15.17
CA THR A 160 -4.15 -11.01 -16.54
C THR A 160 -2.82 -10.41 -16.93
N GLY A 161 -2.15 -11.02 -17.88
CA GLY A 161 -0.75 -10.67 -18.25
C GLY A 161 0.24 -11.66 -17.65
N GLN A 162 1.48 -11.59 -18.10
CA GLN A 162 2.50 -12.59 -17.76
C GLN A 162 3.46 -12.12 -16.64
N ALA A 163 3.59 -10.82 -16.47
CA ALA A 163 4.54 -10.22 -15.54
C ALA A 163 3.97 -8.97 -14.89
N VAL A 164 4.63 -8.49 -13.84
CA VAL A 164 4.34 -7.21 -13.20
C VAL A 164 4.98 -6.07 -14.01
N PRO A 165 4.23 -4.98 -14.26
CA PRO A 165 2.81 -4.79 -13.94
C PRO A 165 1.90 -5.62 -14.85
N TYR A 166 0.88 -6.25 -14.28
CA TYR A 166 -0.08 -7.04 -15.03
C TYR A 166 -0.96 -6.17 -15.93
N ASP A 167 -1.45 -6.71 -17.06
CA ASP A 167 -2.39 -6.01 -17.97
C ASP A 167 -3.62 -5.53 -17.20
N THR A 168 -4.17 -6.42 -16.36
CA THR A 168 -5.24 -6.08 -15.44
C THR A 168 -5.01 -6.70 -14.07
N LEU A 169 -5.45 -6.01 -13.04
CA LEU A 169 -5.52 -6.51 -11.66
C LEU A 169 -6.86 -6.08 -11.06
N SER A 170 -7.70 -7.05 -10.71
CA SER A 170 -8.96 -6.83 -10.01
C SER A 170 -8.86 -7.37 -8.60
N VAL A 171 -9.17 -6.56 -7.61
CA VAL A 171 -9.13 -6.93 -6.19
C VAL A 171 -10.47 -6.61 -5.56
N THR A 172 -11.03 -7.57 -4.83
CA THR A 172 -12.25 -7.41 -4.04
C THR A 172 -11.93 -7.69 -2.57
N LEU A 173 -12.26 -6.74 -1.70
CA LEU A 173 -12.12 -6.88 -0.25
C LEU A 173 -13.50 -7.05 0.41
N GLN A 174 -13.62 -8.07 1.25
CA GLN A 174 -14.82 -8.39 2.02
C GLN A 174 -14.61 -8.06 3.51
N PRO A 175 -15.63 -7.65 4.26
CA PRO A 175 -17.06 -7.50 3.88
C PRO A 175 -17.41 -6.11 3.31
N ALA A 176 -16.44 -5.22 3.13
CA ALA A 176 -16.69 -3.84 2.69
C ALA A 176 -17.17 -3.75 1.22
N GLU A 177 -17.13 -4.86 0.46
CA GLU A 177 -17.41 -4.88 -0.98
C GLU A 177 -16.59 -3.82 -1.74
N LEU A 178 -15.38 -3.53 -1.23
CA LEU A 178 -14.46 -2.62 -1.88
C LEU A 178 -13.85 -3.31 -3.10
N LEU A 179 -14.13 -2.80 -4.27
CA LEU A 179 -13.60 -3.29 -5.55
C LEU A 179 -12.54 -2.31 -6.06
N ILE A 180 -11.39 -2.83 -6.42
CA ILE A 180 -10.32 -2.05 -7.06
C ILE A 180 -9.93 -2.78 -8.35
N ASN A 181 -10.19 -2.13 -9.49
CA ASN A 181 -9.79 -2.61 -10.80
C ASN A 181 -8.70 -1.70 -11.35
N MET A 182 -7.58 -2.28 -11.73
CA MET A 182 -6.46 -1.60 -12.35
C MET A 182 -6.24 -2.16 -13.75
N HIS A 183 -6.09 -1.27 -14.73
CA HIS A 183 -5.75 -1.60 -16.12
C HIS A 183 -4.50 -0.82 -16.51
N THR A 184 -3.44 -1.53 -16.90
CA THR A 184 -2.18 -0.92 -17.31
C THR A 184 -2.32 -0.30 -18.68
N LEU A 185 -2.01 0.99 -18.79
CA LEU A 185 -2.06 1.76 -20.02
C LEU A 185 -0.68 1.83 -20.67
N THR A 186 0.36 2.06 -19.86
CA THR A 186 1.76 2.06 -20.28
C THR A 186 2.62 1.50 -19.16
N GLU A 187 3.63 0.75 -19.54
CA GLU A 187 4.68 0.27 -18.64
C GLU A 187 6.04 0.77 -19.12
N GLU A 188 6.90 1.18 -18.18
CA GLU A 188 8.31 1.38 -18.42
C GLU A 188 9.06 0.26 -17.71
N THR A 189 9.56 -0.68 -18.46
CA THR A 189 10.53 -1.64 -17.94
C THR A 189 11.84 -0.87 -17.76
N CYS A 190 12.35 -0.77 -16.53
CA CYS A 190 13.69 -0.24 -16.32
C CYS A 190 14.65 -1.12 -17.10
N CYS A 191 15.05 -0.66 -18.30
CA CYS A 191 16.06 -1.31 -19.11
C CYS A 191 17.30 -1.45 -18.27
N GLY A 192 17.74 -2.70 -18.08
CA GLY A 192 19.03 -2.99 -17.48
C GLY A 192 20.09 -2.15 -18.18
N VAL A 193 21.01 -1.60 -17.42
CA VAL A 193 22.20 -0.94 -17.93
C VAL A 193 22.86 -1.92 -18.88
N ASP A 194 22.74 -1.67 -20.18
CA ASP A 194 23.55 -2.33 -21.20
C ASP A 194 25.00 -1.99 -20.87
N THR A 195 25.69 -2.89 -20.21
CA THR A 195 27.15 -2.90 -20.21
C THR A 195 27.55 -3.29 -21.64
N ALA A 196 27.70 -2.28 -22.48
CA ALA A 196 28.34 -2.44 -23.76
C ALA A 196 29.80 -2.89 -23.58
N PRO A 197 30.32 -3.75 -24.45
CA PRO A 197 31.62 -4.37 -24.37
C PRO A 197 32.81 -3.41 -24.47
#